data_3e835f10a730d6eec275d1395f6516f9
#
_entry.id   3e835f10a730d6eec275d1395f6516f9
#
_cell.length_a   1.000
_cell.length_b   1.000
_cell.length_c   1.000
_cell.angle_alpha   90.00
_cell.angle_beta   90.00
_cell.angle_gamma   90.00
#
_symmetry.space_group_name_H-M   'P 1'
#
loop_
_entity.id
_entity.type
_entity.pdbx_description
1 polymer ?
#
loop_
_entity_poly.entity_id
_entity_poly.type
_entity_poly.pdbx_seq_one_letter_code
_entity_poly.pdbx_strand_id
1 'polypeptide(L)'
;MNGMRKLLFILMVLPFTLNVRAEDPPSMLEKAVSNIKRWEGWHRGKMPYIGFGHRLLPHEKLTENLSEAQADSLLRCDLERCLKVFRKYGKDSLLLSLLGFNVGCYRLIGNGKIPKSKI
;
A
#
# COMPACT_ATOMS: atom_id res chain seq x y z
N MET A 1 -10.22 12.37 -9.18
CA MET A 1 -10.87 11.93 -7.93
C MET A 1 -10.07 10.92 -7.13
N ASN A 2 -9.39 9.97 -7.77
CA ASN A 2 -8.59 8.97 -7.05
C ASN A 2 -7.36 9.55 -6.32
N GLY A 3 -6.78 10.65 -6.79
CA GLY A 3 -5.61 11.27 -6.16
C GLY A 3 -5.91 11.93 -4.82
N MET A 4 -7.06 12.57 -4.68
CA MET A 4 -7.47 13.26 -3.45
C MET A 4 -7.82 12.27 -2.32
N ARG A 5 -8.44 11.13 -2.66
CA ARG A 5 -8.72 10.05 -1.68
C ARG A 5 -7.44 9.37 -1.20
N LYS A 6 -6.48 9.18 -2.10
CA LYS A 6 -5.16 8.60 -1.77
C LYS A 6 -4.32 9.55 -0.93
N LEU A 7 -4.36 10.84 -1.21
CA LEU A 7 -3.67 11.85 -0.38
C LEU A 7 -4.29 11.92 1.03
N LEU A 8 -5.61 11.88 1.12
CA LEU A 8 -6.32 11.86 2.40
C LEU A 8 -5.98 10.61 3.22
N PHE A 9 -5.83 9.46 2.55
CA PHE A 9 -5.38 8.21 3.18
C PHE A 9 -3.99 8.37 3.80
N ILE A 10 -3.04 8.96 3.09
CA ILE A 10 -1.68 9.21 3.60
C ILE A 10 -1.71 10.11 4.84
N LEU A 11 -2.50 11.19 4.80
CA LEU A 11 -2.66 12.11 5.92
C LEU A 11 -3.31 11.45 7.14
N MET A 12 -4.22 10.50 6.92
CA MET A 12 -4.89 9.76 8.01
C MET A 12 -4.01 8.68 8.64
N VAL A 13 -3.09 8.11 7.87
CA VAL A 13 -2.15 7.09 8.38
C VAL A 13 -0.98 7.71 9.12
N LEU A 14 -0.52 8.89 8.73
CA LEU A 14 0.58 9.61 9.36
C LEU A 14 0.43 9.81 10.88
N PRO A 15 -0.69 10.33 11.41
CA PRO A 15 -0.86 10.47 12.86
C PRO A 15 -0.82 9.13 13.60
N PHE A 16 -1.27 8.07 12.96
CA PHE A 16 -1.26 6.72 13.53
C PHE A 16 0.16 6.17 13.63
N THR A 17 0.97 6.36 12.60
CA THR A 17 2.37 5.87 12.59
C THR A 17 3.28 6.67 13.51
N LEU A 18 3.03 7.96 13.73
CA LEU A 18 3.78 8.81 14.65
C LEU A 18 3.59 8.42 16.14
N ASN A 19 2.46 7.80 16.47
CA ASN A 19 2.16 7.34 17.84
C ASN A 19 2.63 5.90 18.11
N VAL A 20 3.16 5.21 17.12
CA VAL A 20 3.61 3.83 17.30
C VAL A 20 5.04 3.85 17.78
N ARG A 21 5.23 3.68 19.10
CA ARG A 21 6.50 3.21 19.66
C ARG A 21 6.90 1.91 18.96
N ALA A 22 8.20 1.63 18.92
CA ALA A 22 8.78 0.40 18.34
C ALA A 22 8.29 -0.86 19.09
N GLU A 23 6.99 -1.11 19.02
CA GLU A 23 6.35 -2.30 19.52
C GLU A 23 6.15 -3.27 18.34
N ASP A 24 6.33 -4.49 18.61
CA ASP A 24 6.21 -5.69 17.80
C ASP A 24 5.88 -5.49 16.29
N PRO A 25 6.85 -5.72 15.37
CA PRO A 25 6.66 -5.56 13.93
C PRO A 25 5.38 -6.20 13.35
N PRO A 26 4.95 -7.42 13.80
CA PRO A 26 3.71 -8.02 13.33
C PRO A 26 2.47 -7.19 13.67
N SER A 27 2.41 -6.59 14.86
CA SER A 27 1.25 -5.79 15.27
C SER A 27 1.12 -4.49 14.47
N MET A 28 2.24 -3.89 14.06
CA MET A 28 2.25 -2.70 13.20
C MET A 28 1.79 -3.03 11.79
N LEU A 29 2.23 -4.15 11.24
CA LEU A 29 1.81 -4.62 9.93
C LEU A 29 0.30 -4.91 9.90
N GLU A 30 -0.23 -5.57 10.92
CA GLU A 30 -1.66 -5.85 11.03
C GLU A 30 -2.49 -4.55 11.11
N LYS A 31 -2.04 -3.57 11.86
CA LYS A 31 -2.68 -2.25 11.93
C LYS A 31 -2.64 -1.54 10.58
N ALA A 32 -1.51 -1.62 9.86
CA ALA A 32 -1.36 -1.05 8.53
C ALA A 32 -2.33 -1.71 7.53
N VAL A 33 -2.41 -3.03 7.52
CA VAL A 33 -3.36 -3.80 6.68
C VAL A 33 -4.80 -3.41 6.98
N SER A 34 -5.17 -3.37 8.25
CA SER A 34 -6.51 -2.97 8.68
C SER A 34 -6.87 -1.55 8.23
N ASN A 35 -5.94 -0.61 8.34
CA ASN A 35 -6.14 0.77 7.86
C ASN A 35 -6.31 0.84 6.34
N ILE A 36 -5.49 0.11 5.59
CA ILE A 36 -5.63 0.06 4.12
C ILE A 36 -7.02 -0.45 3.74
N LYS A 37 -7.47 -1.56 4.33
CA LYS A 37 -8.81 -2.13 4.09
C LYS A 37 -9.92 -1.11 4.37
N ARG A 38 -9.80 -0.41 5.48
CA ARG A 38 -10.79 0.59 5.89
C ARG A 38 -10.90 1.77 4.91
N TRP A 39 -9.78 2.25 4.39
CA TRP A 39 -9.75 3.45 3.55
C TRP A 39 -9.86 3.17 2.05
N GLU A 40 -9.24 2.10 1.56
CA GLU A 40 -9.40 1.71 0.15
C GLU A 40 -10.79 1.12 -0.11
N GLY A 41 -11.32 0.36 0.84
CA GLY A 41 -12.57 -0.37 0.67
C GLY A 41 -12.45 -1.49 -0.37
N TRP A 42 -13.57 -2.10 -0.68
CA TRP A 42 -13.65 -3.19 -1.64
C TRP A 42 -13.91 -2.67 -3.06
N HIS A 43 -12.97 -2.95 -3.96
CA HIS A 43 -13.10 -2.61 -5.38
C HIS A 43 -13.83 -3.73 -6.13
N ARG A 44 -15.07 -3.45 -6.53
CA ARG A 44 -15.86 -4.31 -7.42
C ARG A 44 -16.23 -3.54 -8.68
N GLY A 45 -16.02 -4.17 -9.85
CA GLY A 45 -16.41 -3.59 -11.13
C GLY A 45 -15.68 -2.29 -11.53
N LYS A 46 -14.57 -1.97 -10.91
CA LYS A 46 -13.78 -0.75 -11.17
C LYS A 46 -12.38 -1.09 -11.70
N MET A 47 -12.33 -1.95 -12.71
CA MET A 47 -11.07 -2.25 -13.37
C MET A 47 -10.24 -0.98 -13.68
N PRO A 48 -8.93 -0.99 -13.54
CA PRO A 48 -8.04 -2.13 -13.30
C PRO A 48 -7.78 -2.46 -11.81
N TYR A 49 -8.59 -1.98 -10.89
CA TYR A 49 -8.41 -2.22 -9.46
C TYR A 49 -9.36 -3.30 -8.96
N ILE A 50 -8.82 -4.25 -8.19
CA ILE A 50 -9.56 -5.36 -7.59
C ILE A 50 -9.23 -5.50 -6.09
N GLY A 51 -10.07 -6.19 -5.36
CA GLY A 51 -9.88 -6.43 -3.92
C GLY A 51 -9.73 -5.14 -3.14
N PHE A 52 -8.71 -5.03 -2.32
CA PHE A 52 -8.39 -3.83 -1.52
C PHE A 52 -7.39 -2.90 -2.24
N GLY A 53 -7.65 -2.58 -3.50
CA GLY A 53 -6.87 -1.61 -4.26
C GLY A 53 -5.69 -2.19 -5.04
N HIS A 54 -5.64 -3.51 -5.25
CA HIS A 54 -4.65 -4.10 -6.13
C HIS A 54 -4.90 -3.68 -7.58
N ARG A 55 -3.87 -3.12 -8.23
CA ARG A 55 -3.92 -2.82 -9.65
C ARG A 55 -3.53 -4.05 -10.46
N LEU A 56 -4.50 -4.59 -11.20
CA LEU A 56 -4.29 -5.75 -12.06
C LEU A 56 -3.24 -5.47 -13.13
N LEU A 57 -2.24 -6.33 -13.22
CA LEU A 57 -1.19 -6.27 -14.23
C LEU A 57 -1.58 -7.10 -15.46
N PRO A 58 -1.06 -6.76 -16.67
CA PRO A 58 -1.47 -7.43 -17.92
C PRO A 58 -1.25 -8.94 -17.95
N HIS A 59 -0.28 -9.45 -17.16
CA HIS A 59 0.04 -10.88 -17.10
C HIS A 59 -0.71 -11.64 -16.00
N GLU A 60 -1.45 -10.93 -15.16
CA GLU A 60 -2.21 -11.55 -14.08
C GLU A 60 -3.58 -12.04 -14.57
N LYS A 61 -3.91 -13.27 -14.19
CA LYS A 61 -5.18 -13.91 -14.52
C LYS A 61 -6.19 -13.81 -13.37
N LEU A 62 -6.12 -12.72 -12.61
CA LEU A 62 -7.06 -12.47 -11.52
C LEU A 62 -8.31 -11.77 -12.05
N THR A 63 -9.42 -11.99 -11.37
CA THR A 63 -10.69 -11.36 -11.67
C THR A 63 -11.19 -10.53 -10.49
N GLU A 64 -12.20 -9.71 -10.70
CA GLU A 64 -12.86 -8.94 -9.63
C GLU A 64 -13.60 -9.82 -8.61
N ASN A 65 -13.85 -11.08 -8.94
CA ASN A 65 -14.56 -12.05 -8.11
C ASN A 65 -13.61 -12.74 -7.09
N LEU A 66 -12.94 -11.93 -6.28
CA LEU A 66 -12.08 -12.43 -5.20
C LEU A 66 -12.90 -12.68 -3.94
N SER A 67 -12.57 -13.73 -3.20
CA SER A 67 -12.99 -13.84 -1.80
C SER A 67 -12.26 -12.80 -0.94
N GLU A 68 -12.79 -12.48 0.23
CA GLU A 68 -12.12 -11.57 1.16
C GLU A 68 -10.73 -12.07 1.55
N ALA A 69 -10.58 -13.38 1.77
CA ALA A 69 -9.30 -14.00 2.09
C ALA A 69 -8.28 -13.86 0.95
N GLN A 70 -8.72 -14.01 -0.29
CA GLN A 70 -7.86 -13.79 -1.47
C GLN A 70 -7.45 -12.34 -1.60
N ALA A 71 -8.38 -11.40 -1.40
CA ALA A 71 -8.09 -9.98 -1.45
C ALA A 71 -7.16 -9.53 -0.31
N ASP A 72 -7.31 -10.09 0.90
CA ASP A 72 -6.40 -9.86 2.02
C ASP A 72 -4.99 -10.36 1.72
N SER A 73 -4.88 -11.57 1.19
CA SER A 73 -3.59 -12.14 0.78
C SER A 73 -2.91 -11.29 -0.28
N LEU A 74 -3.66 -10.82 -1.26
CA LEU A 74 -3.15 -9.96 -2.34
C LEU A 74 -2.66 -8.62 -1.81
N LEU A 75 -3.41 -7.98 -0.91
CA LEU A 75 -3.01 -6.75 -0.24
C LEU A 75 -1.70 -6.92 0.54
N ARG A 76 -1.55 -8.02 1.28
CA ARG A 76 -0.32 -8.34 2.02
C ARG A 76 0.87 -8.51 1.09
N CYS A 77 0.69 -9.22 -0.01
CA CYS A 77 1.73 -9.38 -1.03
C CYS A 77 2.16 -8.04 -1.62
N ASP A 78 1.23 -7.15 -1.91
CA ASP A 78 1.53 -5.82 -2.44
C ASP A 78 2.29 -4.97 -1.43
N LEU A 79 1.88 -5.01 -0.17
CA LEU A 79 2.56 -4.28 0.91
C LEU A 79 3.96 -4.85 1.18
N GLU A 80 4.13 -6.17 1.13
CA GLU A 80 5.44 -6.81 1.25
C GLU A 80 6.40 -6.42 0.11
N ARG A 81 5.90 -6.29 -1.11
CA ARG A 81 6.73 -5.80 -2.23
C ARG A 81 7.25 -4.40 -1.93
N CYS A 82 6.41 -3.52 -1.43
CA CYS A 82 6.83 -2.18 -1.00
C CYS A 82 7.84 -2.25 0.15
N LEU A 83 7.60 -3.10 1.15
CA LEU A 83 8.53 -3.29 2.27
C LEU A 83 9.92 -3.76 1.81
N LYS A 84 10.00 -4.65 0.82
CA LYS A 84 11.28 -5.06 0.24
C LYS A 84 12.04 -3.89 -0.40
N VAL A 85 11.33 -2.99 -1.09
CA VAL A 85 11.92 -1.79 -1.70
C VAL A 85 12.47 -0.84 -0.63
N PHE A 86 11.75 -0.66 0.48
CA PHE A 86 12.08 0.32 1.51
C PHE A 86 12.84 -0.25 2.72
N ARG A 87 13.16 -1.54 2.72
CA ARG A 87 13.84 -2.22 3.85
C ARG A 87 15.12 -1.50 4.31
N LYS A 88 15.87 -0.91 3.37
CA LYS A 88 17.11 -0.18 3.65
C LYS A 88 16.92 1.07 4.50
N TYR A 89 15.70 1.55 4.67
CA TYR A 89 15.39 2.74 5.48
C TYR A 89 15.04 2.41 6.95
N GLY A 90 15.24 1.16 7.37
CA GLY A 90 15.11 0.73 8.77
C GLY A 90 13.73 1.02 9.35
N LYS A 91 13.68 1.78 10.44
CA LYS A 91 12.45 2.11 11.17
C LYS A 91 11.38 2.82 10.31
N ASP A 92 11.78 3.51 9.27
CA ASP A 92 10.89 4.26 8.39
C ASP A 92 10.33 3.40 7.23
N SER A 93 10.77 2.15 7.11
CA SER A 93 10.41 1.26 6.02
C SER A 93 8.91 1.02 5.87
N LEU A 94 8.20 0.85 6.98
CA LEU A 94 6.74 0.65 6.94
C LEU A 94 6.00 1.91 6.49
N LEU A 95 6.37 3.07 7.03
CA LEU A 95 5.78 4.36 6.62
C LEU A 95 6.00 4.63 5.14
N LEU A 96 7.22 4.45 4.66
CA LEU A 96 7.56 4.60 3.24
C LEU A 96 6.84 3.58 2.37
N SER A 97 6.61 2.37 2.86
CA SER A 97 5.86 1.33 2.16
C SER A 97 4.38 1.67 2.03
N LEU A 98 3.77 2.22 3.07
CA LEU A 98 2.40 2.72 3.01
C LEU A 98 2.25 3.87 2.02
N LEU A 99 3.19 4.79 2.01
CA LEU A 99 3.24 5.87 1.03
C LEU A 99 3.44 5.30 -0.38
N GLY A 100 4.39 4.38 -0.56
CA GLY A 100 4.66 3.72 -1.82
C GLY A 100 3.49 2.87 -2.33
N PHE A 101 2.74 2.23 -1.43
CA PHE A 101 1.51 1.52 -1.77
C PHE A 101 0.48 2.45 -2.44
N ASN A 102 0.37 3.69 -1.94
CA ASN A 102 -0.56 4.68 -2.47
C ASN A 102 -0.11 5.31 -3.79
N VAL A 103 1.14 5.74 -3.87
CA VAL A 103 1.63 6.55 -5.00
C VAL A 103 2.53 5.79 -5.96
N GLY A 104 2.92 4.59 -5.61
CA GLY A 104 3.89 3.78 -6.35
C GLY A 104 5.30 3.90 -5.77
N CYS A 105 5.92 2.76 -5.40
CA CYS A 105 7.23 2.73 -4.75
C CYS A 105 8.31 3.44 -5.57
N TYR A 106 8.34 3.21 -6.88
CA TYR A 106 9.34 3.80 -7.75
C TYR A 106 9.13 5.29 -8.05
N ARG A 107 7.95 5.82 -7.75
CA ARG A 107 7.74 7.28 -7.80
C ARG A 107 8.43 7.99 -6.64
N LEU A 108 8.66 7.29 -5.53
CA LEU A 108 9.37 7.84 -4.37
C LEU A 108 10.89 7.77 -4.55
N ILE A 109 11.40 6.61 -4.94
CA ILE A 109 12.85 6.37 -5.02
C ILE A 109 13.43 6.54 -6.42
N GLY A 110 12.57 6.66 -7.43
CA GLY A 110 12.97 6.67 -8.83
C GLY A 110 13.36 5.30 -9.37
N ASN A 111 13.45 5.20 -10.66
CA ASN A 111 14.07 4.12 -11.41
C ASN A 111 14.66 4.70 -12.69
N GLY A 112 15.29 3.91 -13.56
CA GLY A 112 15.93 4.41 -14.78
C GLY A 112 15.02 5.22 -15.72
N LYS A 113 13.69 5.15 -15.56
CA LYS A 113 12.68 5.87 -16.37
C LYS A 113 11.93 6.94 -15.59
N ILE A 114 11.86 6.81 -14.28
CA ILE A 114 11.12 7.71 -13.39
C ILE A 114 12.13 8.41 -12.47
N PRO A 115 12.20 9.75 -12.49
CA PRO A 115 13.10 10.48 -11.61
C PRO A 115 12.69 10.31 -10.15
N LYS A 116 13.68 10.35 -9.25
CA LYS A 116 13.45 10.33 -7.81
C LYS A 116 12.60 11.53 -7.39
N SER A 117 11.65 11.28 -6.48
CA SER A 117 10.89 12.35 -5.83
C SER A 117 11.81 13.31 -5.07
N LYS A 118 11.40 14.57 -4.99
CA LYS A 118 12.10 15.62 -4.22
C LYS A 118 11.68 15.68 -2.75
N ILE A 119 10.95 14.67 -2.29
CA ILE A 119 10.55 14.56 -0.89
C ILE A 119 11.76 14.16 -0.04
#